data_94bddfb305f51b1c7182414a124ec1c6
#
_entry.id   94bddfb305f51b1c7182414a124ec1c6
#
_cell.length_a   1.000
_cell.length_b   1.000
_cell.length_c   1.000
_cell.angle_alpha   90.00
_cell.angle_beta   90.00
_cell.angle_gamma   90.00
#
_symmetry.space_group_name_H-M   'P 1'
#
loop_
_entity.id
_entity.type
_entity.pdbx_description
1 polymer ?
#
loop_
_entity_poly.entity_id
_entity_poly.type
_entity_poly.pdbx_seq_one_letter_code
_entity_poly.pdbx_strand_id
1 'polypeptide(L)'
;QGPTVGGMRLAVAALAMAVILGLLLGAQRGWGLHSVGRHVTDLHVAWGLLGWVGLRVVGVAYQVIPMFQMTPEFPRRLTRWLAPALFAALAVWSLSVFFTLRLSLPAFIAPLLATLPVLGYALFAVIILRLQQRRRRRLPDVTVLFWRIASLSIVTAAVLWCAGPLWPAAYAGHRALLWGVLIIVGFGVSAINGMLYKIVPFLVWLHLQSGGGRGRLTNMKEIIPDEHARRQWWLHCAGLCLLLGAVWRPAWFAHAGALVFGYAAWRAEARLA
;
A
#
# COMPACT_ATOMS: atom_id res chain seq x y z
N GLN A 1 -22.19 11.50 1.71
CA GLN A 1 -20.73 11.63 1.70
C GLN A 1 -20.16 10.68 0.63
N GLY A 2 -19.18 11.18 -0.17
CA GLY A 2 -18.60 10.35 -1.24
C GLY A 2 -17.77 9.18 -0.71
N PRO A 3 -17.58 8.12 -1.51
CA PRO A 3 -16.83 6.93 -1.12
C PRO A 3 -15.39 7.21 -0.67
N THR A 4 -14.74 8.21 -1.27
CA THR A 4 -13.39 8.68 -0.91
C THR A 4 -13.34 9.17 0.54
N VAL A 5 -14.29 10.03 0.93
CA VAL A 5 -14.37 10.57 2.31
C VAL A 5 -14.66 9.45 3.31
N GLY A 6 -15.54 8.51 2.97
CA GLY A 6 -15.81 7.32 3.78
C GLY A 6 -14.54 6.48 4.02
N GLY A 7 -13.78 6.18 2.95
CA GLY A 7 -12.52 5.46 3.06
C GLY A 7 -11.47 6.19 3.91
N MET A 8 -11.35 7.51 3.77
CA MET A 8 -10.42 8.32 4.58
C MET A 8 -10.77 8.32 6.07
N ARG A 9 -12.07 8.42 6.43
CA ARG A 9 -12.52 8.34 7.83
C ARG A 9 -12.19 7.00 8.47
N LEU A 10 -12.44 5.91 7.76
CA LEU A 10 -12.08 4.57 8.21
C LEU A 10 -10.56 4.41 8.36
N ALA A 11 -9.78 5.00 7.44
CA ALA A 11 -8.32 5.02 7.56
C ALA A 11 -7.84 5.77 8.83
N VAL A 12 -8.46 6.89 9.18
CA VAL A 12 -8.13 7.62 10.43
C VAL A 12 -8.51 6.80 11.67
N ALA A 13 -9.67 6.13 11.65
CA ALA A 13 -10.04 5.20 12.72
C ALA A 13 -9.05 4.03 12.85
N ALA A 14 -8.58 3.49 11.71
CA ALA A 14 -7.54 2.45 11.69
C ALA A 14 -6.18 2.96 12.21
N LEU A 15 -5.82 4.22 11.94
CA LEU A 15 -4.64 4.86 12.52
C LEU A 15 -4.75 4.92 14.05
N ALA A 16 -5.90 5.35 14.58
CA ALA A 16 -6.11 5.38 16.04
C ALA A 16 -5.91 3.99 16.66
N MET A 17 -6.45 2.93 16.02
CA MET A 17 -6.23 1.55 16.45
C MET A 17 -4.74 1.16 16.41
N ALA A 18 -4.04 1.50 15.31
CA ALA A 18 -2.61 1.25 15.20
C ALA A 18 -1.81 1.96 16.30
N VAL A 19 -2.13 3.23 16.59
CA VAL A 19 -1.47 3.99 17.65
C VAL A 19 -1.72 3.36 19.03
N ILE A 20 -2.95 2.96 19.35
CA ILE A 20 -3.28 2.27 20.61
C ILE A 20 -2.46 1.00 20.76
N LEU A 21 -2.41 0.15 19.72
CA LEU A 21 -1.62 -1.08 19.74
C LEU A 21 -0.12 -0.79 19.86
N GLY A 22 0.38 0.26 19.20
CA GLY A 22 1.78 0.70 19.31
C GLY A 22 2.13 1.18 20.72
N LEU A 23 1.25 1.92 21.38
CA LEU A 23 1.42 2.34 22.77
C LEU A 23 1.43 1.14 23.73
N LEU A 24 0.56 0.15 23.50
CA LEU A 24 0.56 -1.10 24.27
C LEU A 24 1.87 -1.85 24.13
N LEU A 25 2.43 -1.95 22.91
CA LEU A 25 3.74 -2.56 22.66
C LEU A 25 4.88 -1.79 23.31
N GLY A 26 4.83 -0.45 23.28
CA GLY A 26 5.81 0.41 23.96
C GLY A 26 5.76 0.25 25.48
N ALA A 27 4.57 0.30 26.06
CA ALA A 27 4.35 0.11 27.49
C ALA A 27 4.83 -1.28 27.97
N GLN A 28 4.58 -2.32 27.18
CA GLN A 28 5.03 -3.68 27.45
C GLN A 28 6.56 -3.76 27.56
N ARG A 29 7.27 -3.12 26.64
CA ARG A 29 8.75 -3.10 26.67
C ARG A 29 9.30 -2.24 27.79
N GLY A 30 8.67 -1.08 28.05
CA GLY A 30 9.13 -0.13 29.08
C GLY A 30 8.87 -0.61 30.51
N TRP A 31 7.77 -1.32 30.76
CA TRP A 31 7.38 -1.78 32.10
C TRP A 31 7.55 -3.29 32.34
N GLY A 32 8.20 -4.00 31.41
CA GLY A 32 8.47 -5.43 31.58
C GLY A 32 7.23 -6.33 31.57
N LEU A 33 6.14 -5.87 31.00
CA LEU A 33 4.89 -6.63 30.90
C LEU A 33 5.01 -7.71 29.81
N HIS A 34 5.54 -8.86 30.15
CA HIS A 34 5.84 -9.95 29.18
C HIS A 34 4.61 -10.70 28.62
N SER A 35 3.39 -10.30 28.99
CA SER A 35 2.17 -11.06 28.68
C SER A 35 1.54 -10.76 27.31
N VAL A 36 1.97 -9.73 26.59
CA VAL A 36 1.36 -9.32 25.32
C VAL A 36 2.21 -9.82 24.16
N GLY A 37 1.88 -10.98 23.63
CA GLY A 37 2.70 -11.73 22.69
C GLY A 37 2.79 -11.11 21.28
N ARG A 38 3.44 -11.86 20.36
CA ARG A 38 3.61 -11.59 18.92
C ARG A 38 2.32 -11.13 18.23
N HIS A 39 1.17 -11.61 18.68
CA HIS A 39 -0.14 -11.27 18.11
C HIS A 39 -0.45 -9.77 18.11
N VAL A 40 -0.07 -9.02 19.16
CA VAL A 40 -0.28 -7.55 19.18
C VAL A 40 0.61 -6.85 18.17
N THR A 41 1.83 -7.35 17.95
CA THR A 41 2.71 -6.83 16.88
C THR A 41 2.08 -7.06 15.51
N ASP A 42 1.55 -8.25 15.24
CA ASP A 42 0.90 -8.58 13.98
C ASP A 42 -0.33 -7.70 13.74
N LEU A 43 -1.15 -7.47 14.78
CA LEU A 43 -2.30 -6.58 14.71
C LEU A 43 -1.87 -5.11 14.49
N HIS A 44 -0.84 -4.63 15.22
CA HIS A 44 -0.33 -3.28 15.03
C HIS A 44 0.14 -3.04 13.59
N VAL A 45 0.92 -3.96 13.04
CA VAL A 45 1.39 -3.91 11.65
C VAL A 45 0.22 -3.94 10.67
N ALA A 46 -0.76 -4.81 10.87
CA ALA A 46 -1.91 -4.92 9.99
C ALA A 46 -2.80 -3.66 10.03
N TRP A 47 -3.12 -3.13 11.21
CA TRP A 47 -3.88 -1.89 11.32
C TRP A 47 -3.12 -0.68 10.76
N GLY A 48 -1.79 -0.65 10.89
CA GLY A 48 -0.96 0.40 10.30
C GLY A 48 -0.89 0.29 8.77
N LEU A 49 -0.55 -0.88 8.24
CA LEU A 49 -0.30 -1.05 6.82
C LEU A 49 -1.59 -1.27 6.01
N LEU A 50 -2.43 -2.21 6.41
CA LEU A 50 -3.67 -2.51 5.69
C LEU A 50 -4.81 -1.56 6.13
N GLY A 51 -4.92 -1.27 7.41
CA GLY A 51 -5.92 -0.35 7.93
C GLY A 51 -5.64 1.09 7.48
N TRP A 52 -4.59 1.73 8.01
CA TRP A 52 -4.37 3.16 7.74
C TRP A 52 -3.88 3.44 6.32
N VAL A 53 -2.72 2.89 5.93
CA VAL A 53 -2.16 3.15 4.59
C VAL A 53 -3.05 2.57 3.50
N GLY A 54 -3.47 1.32 3.64
CA GLY A 54 -4.24 0.62 2.63
C GLY A 54 -5.61 1.26 2.37
N LEU A 55 -6.40 1.57 3.42
CA LEU A 55 -7.71 2.22 3.25
C LEU A 55 -7.60 3.64 2.68
N ARG A 56 -6.54 4.39 3.01
CA ARG A 56 -6.26 5.69 2.36
C ARG A 56 -6.00 5.52 0.87
N VAL A 57 -5.15 4.55 0.50
CA VAL A 57 -4.86 4.24 -0.90
C VAL A 57 -6.14 3.84 -1.63
N VAL A 58 -6.97 2.97 -1.04
CA VAL A 58 -8.27 2.57 -1.61
C VAL A 58 -9.20 3.78 -1.79
N GLY A 59 -9.37 4.60 -0.76
CA GLY A 59 -10.26 5.77 -0.81
C GLY A 59 -9.84 6.79 -1.85
N VAL A 60 -8.54 7.13 -1.92
CA VAL A 60 -8.01 8.09 -2.89
C VAL A 60 -8.02 7.52 -4.31
N ALA A 61 -7.78 6.22 -4.48
CA ALA A 61 -7.75 5.56 -5.78
C ALA A 61 -9.08 5.68 -6.54
N TYR A 62 -10.21 5.69 -5.86
CA TYR A 62 -11.53 5.83 -6.49
C TYR A 62 -11.68 7.10 -7.33
N GLN A 63 -10.98 8.16 -6.96
CA GLN A 63 -10.98 9.43 -7.67
C GLN A 63 -9.75 9.57 -8.59
N VAL A 64 -8.57 9.27 -8.06
CA VAL A 64 -7.29 9.56 -8.72
C VAL A 64 -7.04 8.67 -9.94
N ILE A 65 -7.41 7.38 -9.86
CA ILE A 65 -7.19 6.46 -11.00
C ILE A 65 -8.04 6.83 -12.22
N PRO A 66 -9.38 6.99 -12.12
CA PRO A 66 -10.17 7.39 -13.27
C PRO A 66 -9.74 8.74 -13.84
N MET A 67 -9.48 9.72 -12.96
CA MET A 67 -9.14 11.09 -13.36
C MET A 67 -7.79 11.16 -14.09
N PHE A 68 -6.72 10.60 -13.51
CA PHE A 68 -5.37 10.77 -14.06
C PHE A 68 -4.94 9.68 -15.04
N GLN A 69 -5.50 8.49 -14.94
CA GLN A 69 -5.16 7.39 -15.85
C GLN A 69 -6.17 7.20 -16.98
N MET A 70 -7.22 8.03 -17.03
CA MET A 70 -8.29 7.97 -18.02
C MET A 70 -8.93 6.58 -18.14
N THR A 71 -9.12 5.92 -16.99
CA THR A 71 -9.81 4.64 -16.91
C THR A 71 -11.33 4.87 -16.78
N PRO A 72 -12.15 3.83 -17.02
CA PRO A 72 -13.53 3.85 -16.55
C PRO A 72 -13.61 4.04 -15.03
N GLU A 73 -14.75 4.50 -14.54
CA GLU A 73 -15.03 4.58 -13.10
C GLU A 73 -15.07 3.19 -12.43
N PHE A 74 -14.76 3.16 -11.14
CA PHE A 74 -14.95 1.95 -10.36
C PHE A 74 -16.43 1.58 -10.24
N PRO A 75 -16.77 0.27 -10.18
CA PRO A 75 -18.15 -0.17 -9.97
C PRO A 75 -18.73 0.43 -8.66
N ARG A 76 -19.93 1.03 -8.73
CA ARG A 76 -20.57 1.70 -7.58
C ARG A 76 -20.71 0.79 -6.34
N ARG A 77 -20.99 -0.50 -6.53
CA ARG A 77 -21.05 -1.46 -5.42
C ARG A 77 -19.70 -1.58 -4.71
N LEU A 78 -18.61 -1.62 -5.49
CA LEU A 78 -17.26 -1.71 -4.91
C LEU A 78 -16.90 -0.47 -4.11
N THR A 79 -17.10 0.72 -4.68
CA THR A 79 -16.75 1.98 -4.00
C THR A 79 -17.54 2.18 -2.71
N ARG A 80 -18.79 1.66 -2.66
CA ARG A 80 -19.63 1.75 -1.47
C ARG A 80 -19.19 0.80 -0.36
N TRP A 81 -18.83 -0.44 -0.69
CA TRP A 81 -18.72 -1.52 0.30
C TRP A 81 -17.29 -1.96 0.59
N LEU A 82 -16.33 -1.76 -0.32
CA LEU A 82 -14.98 -2.34 -0.14
C LEU A 82 -14.26 -1.77 1.09
N ALA A 83 -14.21 -0.46 1.26
CA ALA A 83 -13.51 0.13 2.41
C ALA A 83 -14.16 -0.25 3.75
N PRO A 84 -15.50 -0.18 3.93
CA PRO A 84 -16.16 -0.72 5.12
C PRO A 84 -15.91 -2.21 5.34
N ALA A 85 -15.95 -3.03 4.29
CA ALA A 85 -15.72 -4.47 4.38
C ALA A 85 -14.28 -4.80 4.80
N LEU A 86 -13.28 -4.09 4.26
CA LEU A 86 -11.88 -4.24 4.66
C LEU A 86 -11.67 -3.86 6.13
N PHE A 87 -12.25 -2.75 6.57
CA PHE A 87 -12.18 -2.34 7.97
C PHE A 87 -12.84 -3.36 8.89
N ALA A 88 -14.05 -3.82 8.54
CA ALA A 88 -14.77 -4.84 9.29
C ALA A 88 -14.00 -6.18 9.33
N ALA A 89 -13.38 -6.58 8.21
CA ALA A 89 -12.55 -7.78 8.15
C ALA A 89 -11.34 -7.70 9.08
N LEU A 90 -10.66 -6.55 9.15
CA LEU A 90 -9.57 -6.31 10.10
C LEU A 90 -10.07 -6.36 11.55
N ALA A 91 -11.24 -5.77 11.85
CA ALA A 91 -11.83 -5.80 13.18
C ALA A 91 -12.23 -7.22 13.60
N VAL A 92 -12.91 -7.98 12.72
CA VAL A 92 -13.30 -9.37 12.98
C VAL A 92 -12.08 -10.26 13.19
N TRP A 93 -11.03 -10.10 12.37
CA TRP A 93 -9.78 -10.82 12.59
C TRP A 93 -9.14 -10.45 13.94
N SER A 94 -9.08 -9.18 14.30
CA SER A 94 -8.54 -8.74 15.60
C SER A 94 -9.30 -9.35 16.78
N LEU A 95 -10.63 -9.36 16.70
CA LEU A 95 -11.48 -10.00 17.70
C LEU A 95 -11.23 -11.51 17.77
N SER A 96 -11.07 -12.18 16.64
CA SER A 96 -10.78 -13.62 16.59
C SER A 96 -9.46 -13.97 17.26
N VAL A 97 -8.41 -13.16 17.06
CA VAL A 97 -7.13 -13.32 17.76
C VAL A 97 -7.33 -13.21 19.27
N PHE A 98 -8.06 -12.18 19.72
CA PHE A 98 -8.36 -12.00 21.15
C PHE A 98 -9.13 -13.18 21.73
N PHE A 99 -10.19 -13.65 21.06
CA PHE A 99 -10.99 -14.77 21.53
C PHE A 99 -10.26 -16.11 21.48
N THR A 100 -9.38 -16.32 20.49
CA THR A 100 -8.54 -17.52 20.43
C THR A 100 -7.61 -17.59 21.66
N LEU A 101 -7.05 -16.44 22.08
CA LEU A 101 -6.19 -16.37 23.25
C LEU A 101 -6.95 -16.53 24.58
N ARG A 102 -8.21 -16.09 24.67
CA ARG A 102 -9.00 -16.07 25.92
C ARG A 102 -9.90 -17.28 26.08
N LEU A 103 -10.48 -17.77 24.98
CA LEU A 103 -11.49 -18.84 24.98
C LEU A 103 -11.01 -20.13 24.35
N SER A 104 -9.70 -20.25 24.07
CA SER A 104 -9.08 -21.44 23.45
C SER A 104 -9.82 -21.90 22.16
N LEU A 105 -10.23 -20.94 21.33
CA LEU A 105 -10.83 -21.27 20.03
C LEU A 105 -9.82 -22.04 19.15
N PRO A 106 -10.29 -22.85 18.20
CA PRO A 106 -9.42 -23.58 17.29
C PRO A 106 -8.40 -22.66 16.59
N ALA A 107 -7.12 -23.03 16.60
CA ALA A 107 -6.01 -22.21 16.13
C ALA A 107 -6.12 -21.78 14.64
N PHE A 108 -6.90 -22.49 13.82
CA PHE A 108 -7.09 -22.17 12.42
C PHE A 108 -8.05 -21.00 12.17
N ILE A 109 -8.88 -20.58 13.15
CA ILE A 109 -9.89 -19.53 12.97
C ILE A 109 -9.24 -18.17 12.69
N ALA A 110 -8.26 -17.76 13.48
CA ALA A 110 -7.62 -16.47 13.30
C ALA A 110 -6.87 -16.36 11.94
N PRO A 111 -6.05 -17.34 11.50
CA PRO A 111 -5.48 -17.32 10.15
C PRO A 111 -6.52 -17.31 9.02
N LEU A 112 -7.62 -18.06 9.19
CA LEU A 112 -8.71 -18.09 8.21
C LEU A 112 -9.35 -16.70 8.07
N LEU A 113 -9.67 -16.04 9.17
CA LEU A 113 -10.26 -14.69 9.15
C LEU A 113 -9.28 -13.63 8.64
N ALA A 114 -7.98 -13.79 8.86
CA ALA A 114 -6.94 -12.94 8.28
C ALA A 114 -6.90 -12.99 6.75
N THR A 115 -7.41 -14.05 6.11
CA THR A 115 -7.50 -14.12 4.64
C THR A 115 -8.51 -13.12 4.06
N LEU A 116 -9.52 -12.70 4.82
CA LEU A 116 -10.56 -11.79 4.33
C LEU A 116 -10.01 -10.43 3.87
N PRO A 117 -9.25 -9.67 4.69
CA PRO A 117 -8.65 -8.42 4.23
C PRO A 117 -7.65 -8.65 3.09
N VAL A 118 -6.88 -9.75 3.10
CA VAL A 118 -5.92 -10.07 2.03
C VAL A 118 -6.64 -10.25 0.69
N LEU A 119 -7.71 -11.04 0.65
CA LEU A 119 -8.52 -11.25 -0.55
C LEU A 119 -9.24 -9.96 -0.99
N GLY A 120 -9.71 -9.15 -0.05
CA GLY A 120 -10.31 -7.86 -0.35
C GLY A 120 -9.34 -6.90 -1.06
N TYR A 121 -8.09 -6.82 -0.61
CA TYR A 121 -7.04 -6.05 -1.30
C TYR A 121 -6.64 -6.66 -2.65
N ALA A 122 -6.58 -7.98 -2.76
CA ALA A 122 -6.33 -8.65 -4.03
C ALA A 122 -7.44 -8.35 -5.06
N LEU A 123 -8.71 -8.39 -4.63
CA LEU A 123 -9.85 -7.99 -5.47
C LEU A 123 -9.70 -6.54 -5.95
N PHE A 124 -9.36 -5.62 -5.05
CA PHE A 124 -9.10 -4.21 -5.41
C PHE A 124 -8.01 -4.10 -6.47
N ALA A 125 -6.88 -4.77 -6.27
CA ALA A 125 -5.76 -4.76 -7.20
C ALA A 125 -6.12 -5.33 -8.58
N VAL A 126 -6.84 -6.44 -8.63
CA VAL A 126 -7.32 -7.04 -9.89
C VAL A 126 -8.26 -6.09 -10.63
N ILE A 127 -9.15 -5.40 -9.90
CA ILE A 127 -10.05 -4.42 -10.53
C ILE A 127 -9.26 -3.24 -11.11
N ILE A 128 -8.24 -2.72 -10.41
CA ILE A 128 -7.36 -1.68 -10.96
C ILE A 128 -6.72 -2.15 -12.27
N LEU A 129 -6.12 -3.33 -12.28
CA LEU A 129 -5.49 -3.88 -13.48
C LEU A 129 -6.49 -4.00 -14.65
N ARG A 130 -7.73 -4.46 -14.38
CA ARG A 130 -8.80 -4.52 -15.39
C ARG A 130 -9.23 -3.13 -15.88
N LEU A 131 -9.36 -2.15 -15.00
CA LEU A 131 -9.67 -0.77 -15.38
C LEU A 131 -8.56 -0.18 -16.24
N GLN A 132 -7.30 -0.42 -15.90
CA GLN A 132 -6.16 0.02 -16.68
C GLN A 132 -6.08 -0.61 -18.08
N GLN A 133 -6.58 -1.83 -18.28
CA GLN A 133 -6.71 -2.44 -19.60
C GLN A 133 -7.77 -1.74 -20.48
N ARG A 134 -8.81 -1.17 -19.85
CA ARG A 134 -9.92 -0.45 -20.51
C ARG A 134 -9.72 1.05 -20.61
N ARG A 135 -8.54 1.58 -20.30
CA ARG A 135 -8.26 3.01 -20.36
C ARG A 135 -8.31 3.54 -21.79
N ARG A 136 -8.70 4.82 -21.94
CA ARG A 136 -8.82 5.47 -23.27
C ARG A 136 -7.46 5.76 -23.90
N ARG A 137 -6.44 6.07 -23.11
CA ARG A 137 -5.08 6.39 -23.60
C ARG A 137 -4.24 5.12 -23.76
N ARG A 138 -3.74 4.85 -24.97
CA ARG A 138 -2.96 3.63 -25.26
C ARG A 138 -1.59 3.59 -24.59
N LEU A 139 -0.84 4.71 -24.65
CA LEU A 139 0.52 4.77 -24.08
C LEU A 139 0.46 4.91 -22.54
N PRO A 140 1.11 4.01 -21.78
CA PRO A 140 1.17 4.13 -20.32
C PRO A 140 2.07 5.29 -19.93
N ASP A 141 1.56 6.18 -19.10
CA ASP A 141 2.39 7.11 -18.37
C ASP A 141 2.97 6.44 -17.10
N VAL A 142 3.89 7.11 -16.44
CA VAL A 142 4.59 6.58 -15.27
C VAL A 142 3.65 6.22 -14.12
N THR A 143 2.56 6.98 -13.94
CA THR A 143 1.55 6.71 -12.93
C THR A 143 0.91 5.33 -13.12
N VAL A 144 0.58 4.97 -14.36
CA VAL A 144 0.04 3.64 -14.68
C VAL A 144 1.05 2.54 -14.35
N LEU A 145 2.34 2.78 -14.63
CA LEU A 145 3.39 1.81 -14.37
C LEU A 145 3.57 1.55 -12.86
N PHE A 146 3.60 2.60 -12.05
CA PHE A 146 3.65 2.48 -10.58
C PHE A 146 2.43 1.73 -10.03
N TRP A 147 1.22 2.05 -10.50
CA TRP A 147 0.01 1.36 -10.05
C TRP A 147 -0.06 -0.10 -10.50
N ARG A 148 0.57 -0.47 -11.62
CA ARG A 148 0.74 -1.87 -12.01
C ARG A 148 1.64 -2.62 -11.03
N ILE A 149 2.80 -2.03 -10.65
CA ILE A 149 3.67 -2.62 -9.62
C ILE A 149 2.90 -2.78 -8.31
N ALA A 150 2.22 -1.72 -7.86
CA ALA A 150 1.43 -1.76 -6.64
C ALA A 150 0.39 -2.90 -6.66
N SER A 151 -0.37 -3.00 -7.75
CA SER A 151 -1.41 -4.03 -7.90
C SER A 151 -0.82 -5.44 -8.01
N LEU A 152 0.25 -5.63 -8.79
CA LEU A 152 0.92 -6.92 -8.91
C LEU A 152 1.52 -7.37 -7.58
N SER A 153 2.12 -6.45 -6.81
CA SER A 153 2.68 -6.76 -5.48
C SER A 153 1.62 -7.24 -4.50
N ILE A 154 0.43 -6.62 -4.49
CA ILE A 154 -0.69 -7.07 -3.65
C ILE A 154 -1.19 -8.45 -4.09
N VAL A 155 -1.35 -8.68 -5.39
CA VAL A 155 -1.78 -9.98 -5.90
C VAL A 155 -0.75 -11.06 -5.54
N THR A 156 0.55 -10.77 -5.73
CA THR A 156 1.63 -11.70 -5.34
C THR A 156 1.62 -11.97 -3.84
N ALA A 157 1.45 -10.92 -3.01
CA ALA A 157 1.35 -11.07 -1.56
C ALA A 157 0.14 -11.96 -1.16
N ALA A 158 -1.00 -11.81 -1.83
CA ALA A 158 -2.17 -12.64 -1.58
C ALA A 158 -1.96 -14.11 -2.01
N VAL A 159 -1.30 -14.35 -3.14
CA VAL A 159 -0.93 -15.70 -3.58
C VAL A 159 0.02 -16.35 -2.57
N LEU A 160 1.05 -15.63 -2.12
CA LEU A 160 1.98 -16.12 -1.09
C LEU A 160 1.28 -16.38 0.26
N TRP A 161 0.27 -15.57 0.60
CA TRP A 161 -0.56 -15.81 1.79
C TRP A 161 -1.32 -17.13 1.68
N CYS A 162 -2.05 -17.32 0.59
CA CYS A 162 -2.84 -18.54 0.36
C CYS A 162 -1.96 -19.79 0.21
N ALA A 163 -0.77 -19.66 -0.36
CA ALA A 163 0.23 -20.74 -0.45
C ALA A 163 0.94 -21.01 0.89
N GLY A 164 0.72 -20.18 1.90
CA GLY A 164 1.40 -20.26 3.19
C GLY A 164 1.38 -21.65 3.86
N PRO A 165 0.26 -22.40 3.86
CA PRO A 165 0.21 -23.76 4.41
C PRO A 165 1.12 -24.76 3.69
N LEU A 166 1.46 -24.52 2.42
CA LEU A 166 2.36 -25.35 1.61
C LEU A 166 3.85 -24.99 1.83
N TRP A 167 4.12 -23.90 2.53
CA TRP A 167 5.48 -23.40 2.72
C TRP A 167 6.14 -24.08 3.92
N PRO A 168 7.35 -24.67 3.78
CA PRO A 168 8.03 -25.29 4.90
C PRO A 168 8.24 -24.32 6.07
N ALA A 169 8.04 -24.79 7.29
CA ALA A 169 8.16 -23.97 8.51
C ALA A 169 9.55 -23.30 8.65
N ALA A 170 10.60 -23.95 8.15
CA ALA A 170 11.96 -23.39 8.14
C ALA A 170 12.08 -22.05 7.41
N TYR A 171 11.20 -21.75 6.47
CA TYR A 171 11.19 -20.50 5.70
C TYR A 171 10.13 -19.48 6.18
N ALA A 172 9.52 -19.66 7.33
CA ALA A 172 8.50 -18.76 7.86
C ALA A 172 8.99 -17.31 7.96
N GLY A 173 10.25 -17.09 8.37
CA GLY A 173 10.87 -15.76 8.42
C GLY A 173 11.01 -15.12 7.03
N HIS A 174 11.44 -15.87 6.04
CA HIS A 174 11.55 -15.39 4.66
C HIS A 174 10.19 -14.98 4.10
N ARG A 175 9.13 -15.75 4.38
CA ARG A 175 7.76 -15.42 3.99
C ARG A 175 7.28 -14.10 4.60
N ALA A 176 7.55 -13.87 5.88
CA ALA A 176 7.19 -12.63 6.57
C ALA A 176 7.91 -11.42 5.94
N LEU A 177 9.22 -11.55 5.65
CA LEU A 177 10.00 -10.50 4.99
C LEU A 177 9.52 -10.25 3.56
N LEU A 178 9.26 -11.28 2.77
CA LEU A 178 8.68 -11.14 1.42
C LEU A 178 7.36 -10.37 1.47
N TRP A 179 6.50 -10.73 2.41
CA TRP A 179 5.22 -10.05 2.61
C TRP A 179 5.44 -8.56 2.97
N GLY A 180 6.35 -8.28 3.89
CA GLY A 180 6.72 -6.92 4.26
C GLY A 180 7.22 -6.10 3.07
N VAL A 181 8.15 -6.61 2.27
CA VAL A 181 8.67 -5.92 1.07
C VAL A 181 7.56 -5.68 0.05
N LEU A 182 6.70 -6.67 -0.22
CA LEU A 182 5.61 -6.54 -1.19
C LEU A 182 4.56 -5.53 -0.75
N ILE A 183 4.18 -5.50 0.54
CA ILE A 183 3.16 -4.58 1.04
C ILE A 183 3.72 -3.16 1.20
N ILE A 184 4.90 -3.00 1.77
CA ILE A 184 5.46 -1.67 2.06
C ILE A 184 5.99 -1.05 0.76
N VAL A 185 6.98 -1.69 0.12
CA VAL A 185 7.68 -1.12 -1.04
C VAL A 185 6.90 -1.37 -2.32
N GLY A 186 6.49 -2.61 -2.53
CA GLY A 186 5.78 -3.02 -3.74
C GLY A 186 4.42 -2.35 -3.88
N PHE A 187 3.59 -2.30 -2.82
CA PHE A 187 2.27 -1.67 -2.87
C PHE A 187 2.29 -0.23 -2.36
N GLY A 188 2.61 0.00 -1.09
CA GLY A 188 2.43 1.29 -0.45
C GLY A 188 3.24 2.40 -1.13
N VAL A 189 4.57 2.24 -1.22
CA VAL A 189 5.45 3.25 -1.83
C VAL A 189 5.17 3.40 -3.32
N SER A 190 4.91 2.31 -4.06
CA SER A 190 4.56 2.39 -5.47
C SER A 190 3.27 3.18 -5.71
N ALA A 191 2.21 2.91 -4.94
CA ALA A 191 0.95 3.63 -5.06
C ALA A 191 1.12 5.13 -4.75
N ILE A 192 1.86 5.47 -3.68
CA ILE A 192 2.15 6.85 -3.27
C ILE A 192 2.94 7.56 -4.37
N ASN A 193 4.05 6.99 -4.86
CA ASN A 193 4.84 7.58 -5.93
C ASN A 193 4.01 7.80 -7.20
N GLY A 194 3.20 6.80 -7.59
CA GLY A 194 2.31 6.92 -8.73
C GLY A 194 1.28 8.06 -8.60
N MET A 195 0.84 8.38 -7.38
CA MET A 195 -0.04 9.52 -7.12
C MET A 195 0.73 10.84 -7.13
N LEU A 196 1.88 10.92 -6.47
CA LEU A 196 2.67 12.14 -6.33
C LEU A 196 3.06 12.73 -7.70
N TYR A 197 3.47 11.92 -8.66
CA TYR A 197 3.81 12.36 -10.01
C TYR A 197 2.64 12.96 -10.82
N LYS A 198 1.43 12.94 -10.29
CA LYS A 198 0.26 13.63 -10.87
C LYS A 198 -0.29 14.69 -9.96
N ILE A 199 -0.40 14.41 -8.67
CA ILE A 199 -1.00 15.34 -7.71
C ILE A 199 -0.14 16.59 -7.57
N VAL A 200 1.19 16.44 -7.42
CA VAL A 200 2.08 17.59 -7.21
C VAL A 200 2.09 18.53 -8.44
N PRO A 201 2.37 18.05 -9.67
CA PRO A 201 2.31 18.94 -10.83
C PRO A 201 0.95 19.56 -11.05
N PHE A 202 -0.13 18.84 -10.74
CA PHE A 202 -1.50 19.38 -10.84
C PHE A 202 -1.74 20.51 -9.84
N LEU A 203 -1.33 20.37 -8.59
CA LEU A 203 -1.48 21.41 -7.57
C LEU A 203 -0.63 22.65 -7.88
N VAL A 204 0.63 22.45 -8.30
CA VAL A 204 1.50 23.55 -8.74
C VAL A 204 0.88 24.29 -9.92
N TRP A 205 0.40 23.57 -10.93
CA TRP A 205 -0.26 24.15 -12.09
C TRP A 205 -1.52 24.94 -11.68
N LEU A 206 -2.35 24.38 -10.80
CA LEU A 206 -3.55 25.04 -10.29
C LEU A 206 -3.21 26.33 -9.53
N HIS A 207 -2.17 26.31 -8.69
CA HIS A 207 -1.70 27.47 -7.94
C HIS A 207 -1.19 28.57 -8.87
N LEU A 208 -0.42 28.23 -9.89
CA LEU A 208 0.07 29.19 -10.89
C LEU A 208 -1.07 29.85 -11.70
N GLN A 209 -2.17 29.09 -11.97
CA GLN A 209 -3.34 29.66 -12.63
C GLN A 209 -4.14 30.59 -11.74
N SER A 210 -4.30 30.27 -10.44
CA SER A 210 -5.10 31.08 -9.51
C SER A 210 -4.41 32.38 -9.09
N GLY A 211 -3.09 32.47 -9.21
CA GLY A 211 -2.29 33.62 -8.80
C GLY A 211 -2.35 34.85 -9.74
N GLY A 212 -3.20 34.85 -10.76
CA GLY A 212 -3.40 36.03 -11.67
C GLY A 212 -2.17 36.40 -12.51
N GLY A 213 -1.13 35.57 -12.53
CA GLY A 213 0.07 35.81 -13.30
C GLY A 213 -0.22 35.80 -14.81
N ARG A 214 0.04 36.92 -15.49
CA ARG A 214 0.00 37.05 -16.97
C ARG A 214 1.09 36.20 -17.67
N GLY A 215 1.58 35.15 -17.01
CA GLY A 215 2.58 34.23 -17.53
C GLY A 215 1.96 33.18 -18.47
N ARG A 216 2.76 32.69 -19.41
CA ARG A 216 2.45 31.58 -20.30
C ARG A 216 1.98 30.39 -19.46
N LEU A 217 0.78 29.85 -19.75
CA LEU A 217 0.24 28.66 -19.08
C LEU A 217 1.23 27.51 -19.24
N THR A 218 1.95 27.19 -18.19
CA THR A 218 2.91 26.09 -18.16
C THR A 218 2.15 24.78 -18.25
N ASN A 219 2.55 23.91 -19.14
CA ASN A 219 1.98 22.56 -19.21
C ASN A 219 2.44 21.76 -17.97
N MET A 220 1.57 20.95 -17.37
CA MET A 220 1.94 20.07 -16.25
C MET A 220 3.18 19.20 -16.54
N LYS A 221 3.47 18.90 -17.81
CA LYS A 221 4.67 18.16 -18.21
C LYS A 221 5.95 18.97 -18.16
N GLU A 222 5.86 20.28 -18.13
CA GLU A 222 7.02 21.17 -17.97
C GLU A 222 7.46 21.24 -16.51
N ILE A 223 6.54 21.03 -15.56
CA ILE A 223 6.82 20.99 -14.12
C ILE A 223 7.65 19.75 -13.78
N ILE A 224 7.22 18.56 -14.22
CA ILE A 224 7.98 17.32 -14.07
C ILE A 224 8.03 16.58 -15.42
N PRO A 225 9.20 16.59 -16.09
CA PRO A 225 9.38 15.87 -17.35
C PRO A 225 9.16 14.35 -17.20
N ASP A 226 8.44 13.76 -18.15
CA ASP A 226 8.12 12.32 -18.18
C ASP A 226 9.39 11.43 -18.05
N GLU A 227 10.53 11.90 -18.55
CA GLU A 227 11.81 11.18 -18.50
C GLU A 227 12.33 10.99 -17.07
N HIS A 228 12.25 12.05 -16.23
CA HIS A 228 12.68 11.99 -14.82
C HIS A 228 11.82 11.01 -14.01
N ALA A 229 10.51 11.07 -14.20
CA ALA A 229 9.58 10.17 -13.56
C ALA A 229 9.81 8.70 -13.99
N ARG A 230 10.14 8.48 -15.28
CA ARG A 230 10.46 7.15 -15.81
C ARG A 230 11.79 6.60 -15.29
N ARG A 231 12.82 7.44 -15.15
CA ARG A 231 14.10 7.03 -14.53
C ARG A 231 13.91 6.64 -13.08
N GLN A 232 13.14 7.41 -12.32
CA GLN A 232 12.81 7.07 -10.94
C GLN A 232 12.02 5.76 -10.84
N TRP A 233 11.09 5.50 -11.77
CA TRP A 233 10.36 4.24 -11.82
C TRP A 233 11.32 3.04 -12.02
N TRP A 234 12.30 3.15 -12.91
CA TRP A 234 13.31 2.09 -13.10
C TRP A 234 14.16 1.86 -11.86
N LEU A 235 14.60 2.92 -11.18
CA LEU A 235 15.34 2.83 -9.91
C LEU A 235 14.49 2.16 -8.83
N HIS A 236 13.21 2.51 -8.74
CA HIS A 236 12.27 1.88 -7.82
C HIS A 236 12.09 0.38 -8.11
N CYS A 237 11.95 -0.01 -9.37
CA CYS A 237 11.88 -1.42 -9.77
C CYS A 237 13.16 -2.17 -9.40
N ALA A 238 14.32 -1.60 -9.70
CA ALA A 238 15.61 -2.19 -9.34
C ALA A 238 15.74 -2.36 -7.83
N GLY A 239 15.41 -1.32 -7.05
CA GLY A 239 15.40 -1.38 -5.59
C GLY A 239 14.46 -2.45 -5.05
N LEU A 240 13.24 -2.55 -5.57
CA LEU A 240 12.29 -3.59 -5.20
C LEU A 240 12.83 -5.00 -5.50
N CYS A 241 13.39 -5.22 -6.68
CA CYS A 241 13.99 -6.51 -7.05
C CYS A 241 15.17 -6.88 -6.13
N LEU A 242 16.05 -5.92 -5.81
CA LEU A 242 17.16 -6.14 -4.88
C LEU A 242 16.67 -6.45 -3.48
N LEU A 243 15.64 -5.76 -2.97
CA LEU A 243 15.04 -6.03 -1.67
C LEU A 243 14.38 -7.41 -1.61
N LEU A 244 13.72 -7.85 -2.68
CA LEU A 244 13.18 -9.21 -2.78
C LEU A 244 14.30 -10.25 -2.79
N GLY A 245 15.42 -9.99 -3.50
CA GLY A 245 16.62 -10.83 -3.47
C GLY A 245 17.28 -10.88 -2.11
N ALA A 246 17.27 -9.76 -1.35
CA ALA A 246 17.84 -9.65 0.00
C ALA A 246 17.15 -10.57 1.01
N VAL A 247 15.89 -10.94 0.80
CA VAL A 247 15.18 -11.91 1.64
C VAL A 247 15.90 -13.26 1.66
N TRP A 248 16.47 -13.68 0.53
CA TRP A 248 17.15 -14.97 0.38
C TRP A 248 18.67 -14.89 0.60
N ARG A 249 19.28 -13.77 0.20
CA ARG A 249 20.73 -13.55 0.26
C ARG A 249 21.04 -12.14 0.76
N PRO A 250 20.79 -11.86 2.07
CA PRO A 250 20.92 -10.51 2.62
C PRO A 250 22.33 -9.94 2.49
N ALA A 251 23.37 -10.76 2.66
CA ALA A 251 24.76 -10.32 2.53
C ALA A 251 25.11 -9.74 1.14
N TRP A 252 24.40 -10.17 0.08
CA TRP A 252 24.66 -9.73 -1.30
C TRP A 252 23.78 -8.57 -1.73
N PHE A 253 22.52 -8.54 -1.29
CA PHE A 253 21.53 -7.64 -1.85
C PHE A 253 21.03 -6.55 -0.89
N ALA A 254 21.19 -6.70 0.45
CA ALA A 254 20.58 -5.78 1.38
C ALA A 254 21.15 -4.36 1.25
N HIS A 255 22.48 -4.21 1.24
CA HIS A 255 23.12 -2.89 1.11
C HIS A 255 22.86 -2.25 -0.26
N ALA A 256 23.00 -3.03 -1.35
CA ALA A 256 22.71 -2.55 -2.68
C ALA A 256 21.24 -2.14 -2.82
N GLY A 257 20.31 -2.94 -2.29
CA GLY A 257 18.87 -2.63 -2.28
C GLY A 257 18.56 -1.37 -1.49
N ALA A 258 19.14 -1.21 -0.30
CA ALA A 258 18.95 -0.02 0.52
C ALA A 258 19.50 1.25 -0.16
N LEU A 259 20.67 1.20 -0.78
CA LEU A 259 21.28 2.33 -1.49
C LEU A 259 20.46 2.72 -2.72
N VAL A 260 20.08 1.75 -3.57
CA VAL A 260 19.31 2.04 -4.78
C VAL A 260 17.91 2.57 -4.42
N PHE A 261 17.25 1.97 -3.42
CA PHE A 261 15.94 2.42 -2.96
C PHE A 261 16.00 3.80 -2.30
N GLY A 262 16.99 4.04 -1.43
CA GLY A 262 17.22 5.34 -0.79
C GLY A 262 17.53 6.43 -1.82
N TYR A 263 18.38 6.15 -2.82
CA TYR A 263 18.64 7.08 -3.92
C TYR A 263 17.39 7.36 -4.76
N ALA A 264 16.58 6.33 -5.04
CA ALA A 264 15.30 6.50 -5.75
C ALA A 264 14.32 7.40 -4.98
N ALA A 265 14.23 7.23 -3.66
CA ALA A 265 13.39 8.06 -2.79
C ALA A 265 13.90 9.51 -2.74
N TRP A 266 15.19 9.72 -2.50
CA TRP A 266 15.79 11.05 -2.51
C TRP A 266 15.59 11.79 -3.85
N ARG A 267 15.76 11.09 -4.96
CA ARG A 267 15.52 11.67 -6.32
C ARG A 267 14.05 12.04 -6.52
N ALA A 268 13.12 11.30 -5.93
CA ALA A 268 11.70 11.64 -5.99
C ALA A 268 11.43 12.94 -5.22
N GLU A 269 11.91 13.06 -3.97
CA GLU A 269 11.75 14.26 -3.14
C GLU A 269 12.40 15.49 -3.77
N ALA A 270 13.66 15.39 -4.20
CA ALA A 270 14.42 16.50 -4.80
C ALA A 270 13.79 17.05 -6.10
N ARG A 271 12.80 16.40 -6.68
CA ARG A 271 12.10 16.82 -7.90
C ARG A 271 10.65 17.21 -7.64
N LEU A 272 10.14 16.92 -6.44
CA LEU A 272 8.79 17.28 -6.02
C LEU A 272 8.80 18.52 -5.10
N ALA A 273 9.96 18.87 -4.51
CA ALA A 273 10.21 20.11 -3.78
C ALA A 273 10.58 21.25 -4.74
#